data_59b43dcf594fb25af2395b69606773fc
#
_entry.id   59b43dcf594fb25af2395b69606773fc
#
_cell.length_a   1.000
_cell.length_b   1.000
_cell.length_c   1.000
_cell.angle_alpha   90.00
_cell.angle_beta   90.00
_cell.angle_gamma   90.00
#
_symmetry.space_group_name_H-M   'P 1'
#
loop_
_entity.id
_entity.type
_entity.pdbx_description
1 polymer ?
#
loop_
_entity_poly.entity_id
_entity_poly.type
_entity_poly.pdbx_seq_one_letter_code
_entity_poly.pdbx_strand_id
1 'polypeptide(L)'
;MQSTSSISSLIWSTADDDLRGLFKPSEYGRVILPFVVMRRLDCVLESKKDEVYNLYQKFKDQFDDPSPVILRQIGLPFFNVSKFDLSRITDESVLLDFNNYVQGYSKNVLDIIENFQINPLVEKLHKNKSLYLLINKFTEFDFHPSKIDNHQMGSIYEELLRRFSEMSNEESGDHFTPRDVVKLLVNFVFGGDTEDLSGEGKIRSIFDPCCGTGGMLTIGKE
;
A
#
# COMPACT_ATOMS: atom_id res chain seq x y z
N MET A 1 -20.48 -0.35 -10.04
CA MET A 1 -19.16 -0.82 -9.53
C MET A 1 -18.17 -0.65 -10.67
N GLN A 2 -17.12 0.15 -10.47
CA GLN A 2 -16.01 0.18 -11.44
C GLN A 2 -15.27 -1.16 -11.34
N SER A 3 -14.95 -1.77 -12.49
CA SER A 3 -14.20 -3.02 -12.50
C SER A 3 -12.76 -2.75 -12.04
N THR A 4 -12.09 -3.72 -11.41
CA THR A 4 -10.69 -3.62 -11.00
C THR A 4 -9.78 -3.22 -12.17
N SER A 5 -10.05 -3.70 -13.37
CA SER A 5 -9.33 -3.33 -14.60
C SER A 5 -9.52 -1.86 -14.99
N SER A 6 -10.68 -1.25 -14.71
CA SER A 6 -10.90 0.18 -15.00
C SER A 6 -10.12 1.08 -14.06
N ILE A 7 -10.00 0.70 -12.77
CA ILE A 7 -9.22 1.43 -11.77
C ILE A 7 -7.72 1.35 -12.10
N SER A 8 -7.21 0.16 -12.40
CA SER A 8 -5.81 0.00 -12.81
C SER A 8 -5.47 0.81 -14.07
N SER A 9 -6.38 0.86 -15.03
CA SER A 9 -6.20 1.65 -16.25
C SER A 9 -6.23 3.16 -15.98
N LEU A 10 -7.04 3.62 -15.03
CA LEU A 10 -7.10 5.02 -14.62
C LEU A 10 -5.81 5.43 -13.88
N ILE A 11 -5.32 4.61 -12.95
CA ILE A 11 -4.03 4.84 -12.29
C ILE A 11 -2.90 4.88 -13.32
N TRP A 12 -2.96 4.00 -14.30
CA TRP A 12 -2.01 3.96 -15.39
C TRP A 12 -2.00 5.26 -16.22
N SER A 13 -3.17 5.75 -16.66
CA SER A 13 -3.23 7.00 -17.41
C SER A 13 -2.70 8.19 -16.59
N THR A 14 -2.99 8.23 -15.30
CA THR A 14 -2.44 9.22 -14.36
C THR A 14 -0.91 9.17 -14.35
N ALA A 15 -0.32 7.96 -14.30
CA ALA A 15 1.12 7.79 -14.32
C ALA A 15 1.74 8.33 -15.61
N ASP A 16 1.16 8.00 -16.77
CA ASP A 16 1.70 8.43 -18.05
C ASP A 16 1.55 9.95 -18.26
N ASP A 17 0.43 10.54 -17.84
CA ASP A 17 0.19 11.97 -17.98
C ASP A 17 1.10 12.82 -17.08
N ASP A 18 1.31 12.42 -15.82
CA ASP A 18 2.01 13.23 -14.83
C ASP A 18 3.51 12.99 -14.76
N LEU A 19 3.95 11.79 -15.12
CA LEU A 19 5.37 11.40 -15.01
C LEU A 19 6.12 11.50 -16.33
N ARG A 20 5.40 11.65 -17.45
CA ARG A 20 5.99 11.78 -18.78
C ARG A 20 6.96 12.98 -18.84
N GLY A 21 8.18 12.74 -19.30
CA GLY A 21 9.23 13.75 -19.36
C GLY A 21 9.99 13.98 -18.06
N LEU A 22 9.48 13.55 -16.92
CA LEU A 22 10.18 13.58 -15.63
C LEU A 22 10.87 12.26 -15.31
N PHE A 23 10.20 11.14 -15.61
CA PHE A 23 10.69 9.81 -15.35
C PHE A 23 10.67 8.99 -16.64
N LYS A 24 11.53 7.99 -16.71
CA LYS A 24 11.44 6.98 -17.77
C LYS A 24 10.23 6.07 -17.49
N PRO A 25 9.57 5.54 -18.51
CA PRO A 25 8.45 4.61 -18.31
C PRO A 25 8.77 3.44 -17.37
N SER A 26 10.01 2.91 -17.40
CA SER A 26 10.48 1.87 -16.49
C SER A 26 10.58 2.30 -15.02
N GLU A 27 10.53 3.60 -14.73
CA GLU A 27 10.57 4.15 -13.36
C GLU A 27 9.18 4.45 -12.79
N TYR A 28 8.12 4.41 -13.63
CA TYR A 28 6.77 4.81 -13.19
C TYR A 28 6.27 3.99 -12.02
N GLY A 29 6.51 2.69 -12.02
CA GLY A 29 6.13 1.79 -10.92
C GLY A 29 6.71 2.22 -9.58
N ARG A 30 7.98 2.65 -9.56
CA ARG A 30 8.66 3.11 -8.34
C ARG A 30 8.03 4.36 -7.75
N VAL A 31 7.40 5.19 -8.58
CA VAL A 31 6.69 6.40 -8.14
C VAL A 31 5.25 6.07 -7.75
N ILE A 32 4.51 5.37 -8.59
CA ILE A 32 3.07 5.17 -8.47
C ILE A 32 2.70 4.19 -7.36
N LEU A 33 3.41 3.06 -7.26
CA LEU A 33 3.04 2.00 -6.32
C LEU A 33 3.02 2.46 -4.85
N PRO A 34 4.01 3.25 -4.36
CA PRO A 34 3.95 3.81 -3.01
C PRO A 34 2.72 4.70 -2.78
N PHE A 35 2.34 5.54 -3.75
CA PHE A 35 1.17 6.40 -3.62
C PHE A 35 -0.14 5.60 -3.60
N VAL A 36 -0.24 4.51 -4.37
CA VAL A 36 -1.38 3.58 -4.29
C VAL A 36 -1.51 2.99 -2.88
N VAL A 37 -0.39 2.53 -2.31
CA VAL A 37 -0.38 1.99 -0.94
C VAL A 37 -0.76 3.07 0.08
N MET A 38 -0.13 4.23 0.03
CA MET A 38 -0.42 5.34 0.96
C MET A 38 -1.89 5.77 0.87
N ARG A 39 -2.45 5.88 -0.34
CA ARG A 39 -3.86 6.21 -0.49
C ARG A 39 -4.79 5.15 0.10
N ARG A 40 -4.47 3.85 -0.07
CA ARG A 40 -5.22 2.77 0.60
C ARG A 40 -5.16 2.90 2.11
N LEU A 41 -3.98 3.16 2.67
CA LEU A 41 -3.79 3.33 4.12
C LEU A 41 -4.61 4.51 4.65
N ASP A 42 -4.63 5.64 3.95
CA ASP A 42 -5.46 6.80 4.29
C ASP A 42 -6.96 6.45 4.32
N CYS A 43 -7.45 5.77 3.29
CA CYS A 43 -8.85 5.34 3.22
C CYS A 43 -9.22 4.38 4.37
N VAL A 44 -8.30 3.50 4.77
CA VAL A 44 -8.53 2.60 5.94
C VAL A 44 -8.57 3.39 7.24
N LEU A 45 -7.73 4.42 7.38
CA LEU A 45 -7.63 5.24 8.58
C LEU A 45 -8.65 6.39 8.64
N GLU A 46 -9.39 6.67 7.58
CA GLU A 46 -10.22 7.86 7.43
C GLU A 46 -11.11 8.10 8.66
N SER A 47 -11.86 7.10 9.08
CA SER A 47 -12.77 7.20 10.24
C SER A 47 -12.04 7.27 11.60
N LYS A 48 -10.76 6.96 11.65
CA LYS A 48 -9.94 6.90 12.87
C LYS A 48 -8.88 7.98 12.97
N LYS A 49 -8.72 8.79 11.94
CA LYS A 49 -7.61 9.75 11.81
C LYS A 49 -7.54 10.72 12.99
N ASP A 50 -8.65 11.36 13.31
CA ASP A 50 -8.70 12.35 14.39
C ASP A 50 -8.62 11.68 15.79
N GLU A 51 -9.18 10.47 15.93
CA GLU A 51 -9.04 9.65 17.15
C GLU A 51 -7.57 9.32 17.41
N VAL A 52 -6.83 8.84 16.39
CA VAL A 52 -5.39 8.54 16.49
C VAL A 52 -4.59 9.77 16.91
N TYR A 53 -4.82 10.90 16.24
CA TYR A 53 -4.14 12.15 16.57
C TYR A 53 -4.36 12.55 18.04
N ASN A 54 -5.61 12.53 18.51
CA ASN A 54 -5.95 12.88 19.87
C ASN A 54 -5.36 11.91 20.90
N LEU A 55 -5.37 10.61 20.61
CA LEU A 55 -4.73 9.59 21.46
C LEU A 55 -3.22 9.82 21.56
N TYR A 56 -2.57 10.09 20.44
CA TYR A 56 -1.15 10.38 20.44
C TYR A 56 -0.82 11.63 21.27
N GLN A 57 -1.56 12.75 21.07
CA GLN A 57 -1.35 13.97 21.87
C GLN A 57 -1.56 13.73 23.37
N LYS A 58 -2.50 12.85 23.74
CA LYS A 58 -2.76 12.50 25.13
C LYS A 58 -1.65 11.67 25.76
N PHE A 59 -1.05 10.76 25.00
CA PHE A 59 -0.15 9.73 25.56
C PHE A 59 1.33 9.94 25.27
N LYS A 60 1.71 10.81 24.33
CA LYS A 60 3.10 11.05 23.93
C LYS A 60 4.04 11.46 25.07
N ASP A 61 3.49 12.15 26.09
CA ASP A 61 4.26 12.62 27.25
C ASP A 61 4.12 11.67 28.47
N GLN A 62 3.29 10.62 28.35
CA GLN A 62 3.04 9.65 29.43
C GLN A 62 3.78 8.32 29.22
N PHE A 63 4.10 7.98 27.98
CA PHE A 63 4.77 6.74 27.60
C PHE A 63 5.91 7.03 26.66
N ASP A 64 7.02 6.32 26.81
CA ASP A 64 8.14 6.36 25.86
C ASP A 64 7.71 5.90 24.46
N ASP A 65 6.81 4.91 24.41
CA ASP A 65 6.18 4.44 23.17
C ASP A 65 4.65 4.27 23.37
N PRO A 66 3.83 5.21 22.87
CA PRO A 66 2.38 5.12 22.96
C PRO A 66 1.74 4.15 21.94
N SER A 67 2.53 3.59 21.00
CA SER A 67 2.03 2.76 19.89
C SER A 67 1.14 1.59 20.33
N PRO A 68 1.51 0.78 21.36
CA PRO A 68 0.68 -0.35 21.78
C PRO A 68 -0.71 0.07 22.29
N VAL A 69 -0.78 1.21 22.95
CA VAL A 69 -2.05 1.75 23.49
C VAL A 69 -2.93 2.24 22.34
N ILE A 70 -2.35 2.95 21.37
CA ILE A 70 -3.06 3.47 20.19
C ILE A 70 -3.61 2.30 19.36
N LEU A 71 -2.78 1.34 19.00
CA LEU A 71 -3.17 0.16 18.19
C LEU A 71 -4.33 -0.60 18.85
N ARG A 72 -4.26 -0.80 20.17
CA ARG A 72 -5.32 -1.49 20.91
C ARG A 72 -6.64 -0.73 20.90
N GLN A 73 -6.60 0.60 20.99
CA GLN A 73 -7.82 1.42 21.07
C GLN A 73 -8.51 1.55 19.70
N ILE A 74 -7.73 1.72 18.63
CA ILE A 74 -8.30 1.88 17.29
C ILE A 74 -8.70 0.54 16.65
N GLY A 75 -8.13 -0.59 17.13
CA GLY A 75 -8.40 -1.94 16.59
C GLY A 75 -7.83 -2.18 15.19
N LEU A 76 -6.83 -1.41 14.78
CA LEU A 76 -6.14 -1.55 13.49
C LEU A 76 -4.67 -1.93 13.71
N PRO A 77 -4.01 -2.62 12.76
CA PRO A 77 -2.62 -3.03 12.90
C PRO A 77 -1.61 -1.91 12.63
N PHE A 78 -2.05 -0.72 12.29
CA PHE A 78 -1.24 0.46 12.00
C PHE A 78 -2.02 1.75 12.29
N PHE A 79 -1.30 2.84 12.36
CA PHE A 79 -1.86 4.19 12.55
C PHE A 79 -0.99 5.25 11.88
N ASN A 80 -1.48 6.50 11.86
CA ASN A 80 -0.71 7.67 11.49
C ASN A 80 -1.04 8.82 12.43
N VAL A 81 -0.04 9.27 13.23
CA VAL A 81 -0.19 10.34 14.23
C VAL A 81 -0.10 11.75 13.65
N SER A 82 0.28 11.90 12.37
CA SER A 82 0.26 13.19 11.72
C SER A 82 -1.16 13.72 11.60
N LYS A 83 -1.34 15.04 11.61
CA LYS A 83 -2.62 15.67 11.25
C LYS A 83 -2.92 15.60 9.75
N PHE A 84 -1.89 15.27 8.95
CA PHE A 84 -2.01 15.17 7.49
C PHE A 84 -2.41 13.75 7.05
N ASP A 85 -3.11 13.70 5.97
CA ASP A 85 -3.28 12.61 5.01
C ASP A 85 -3.10 13.21 3.62
N LEU A 86 -3.12 12.42 2.55
CA LEU A 86 -2.89 12.94 1.20
C LEU A 86 -3.88 14.05 0.82
N SER A 87 -5.12 14.04 1.34
CA SER A 87 -6.14 15.05 1.04
C SER A 87 -5.97 16.37 1.81
N ARG A 88 -5.21 16.36 2.91
CA ARG A 88 -4.96 17.54 3.76
C ARG A 88 -3.62 18.22 3.49
N ILE A 89 -2.83 17.71 2.54
CA ILE A 89 -1.57 18.31 2.10
C ILE A 89 -1.88 19.49 1.19
N THR A 90 -1.22 20.63 1.41
CA THR A 90 -1.40 21.84 0.62
C THR A 90 -0.23 22.12 -0.30
N ASP A 91 -0.44 22.88 -1.39
CA ASP A 91 0.61 23.20 -2.36
C ASP A 91 1.71 24.08 -1.76
N GLU A 92 1.34 24.99 -0.84
CA GLU A 92 2.28 25.97 -0.24
C GLU A 92 3.42 25.29 0.54
N SER A 93 3.14 24.18 1.20
CA SER A 93 4.10 23.44 2.05
C SER A 93 4.19 21.96 1.72
N VAL A 94 3.92 21.58 0.47
CA VAL A 94 3.72 20.21 0.02
C VAL A 94 4.83 19.24 0.47
N LEU A 95 6.09 19.61 0.34
CA LEU A 95 7.21 18.73 0.73
C LEU A 95 7.29 18.56 2.26
N LEU A 96 7.10 19.64 3.01
CA LEU A 96 7.12 19.59 4.48
C LEU A 96 5.94 18.78 5.01
N ASP A 97 4.74 19.04 4.49
CA ASP A 97 3.51 18.37 4.91
C ASP A 97 3.56 16.88 4.54
N PHE A 98 4.07 16.55 3.36
CA PHE A 98 4.28 15.15 2.94
C PHE A 98 5.29 14.43 3.83
N ASN A 99 6.41 15.05 4.17
CA ASN A 99 7.38 14.46 5.08
C ASN A 99 6.78 14.25 6.47
N ASN A 100 6.05 15.23 7.02
CA ASN A 100 5.35 15.10 8.28
C ASN A 100 4.28 13.99 8.24
N TYR A 101 3.60 13.84 7.12
CA TYR A 101 2.64 12.77 6.90
C TYR A 101 3.31 11.40 6.92
N VAL A 102 4.38 11.20 6.16
CA VAL A 102 5.12 9.93 6.11
C VAL A 102 5.69 9.58 7.47
N GLN A 103 6.33 10.52 8.16
CA GLN A 103 6.93 10.31 9.48
C GLN A 103 5.89 10.03 10.58
N GLY A 104 4.62 10.36 10.34
CA GLY A 104 3.54 10.09 11.27
C GLY A 104 3.08 8.64 11.34
N TYR A 105 3.48 7.79 10.40
CA TYR A 105 3.08 6.39 10.39
C TYR A 105 3.71 5.56 11.52
N SER A 106 3.02 4.52 11.94
CA SER A 106 3.56 3.49 12.84
C SER A 106 4.75 2.77 12.19
N LYS A 107 5.67 2.28 13.03
CA LYS A 107 6.96 1.74 12.60
C LYS A 107 6.85 0.68 11.50
N ASN A 108 5.90 -0.23 11.61
CA ASN A 108 5.68 -1.28 10.61
C ASN A 108 5.32 -0.73 9.21
N VAL A 109 4.62 0.40 9.15
CA VAL A 109 4.32 1.08 7.87
C VAL A 109 5.52 1.90 7.40
N LEU A 110 6.22 2.57 8.32
CA LEU A 110 7.47 3.29 7.99
C LEU A 110 8.48 2.36 7.33
N ASP A 111 8.72 1.18 7.90
CA ASP A 111 9.64 0.18 7.36
C ASP A 111 9.25 -0.22 5.92
N ILE A 112 7.95 -0.32 5.61
CA ILE A 112 7.45 -0.58 4.25
C ILE A 112 7.73 0.60 3.32
N ILE A 113 7.43 1.84 3.77
CA ILE A 113 7.63 3.05 2.95
C ILE A 113 9.12 3.28 2.68
N GLU A 114 10.00 3.03 3.65
CA GLU A 114 11.46 3.13 3.48
C GLU A 114 11.96 2.17 2.40
N ASN A 115 11.43 0.95 2.33
CA ASN A 115 11.80 -0.03 1.30
C ASN A 115 11.44 0.43 -0.11
N PHE A 116 10.46 1.30 -0.29
CA PHE A 116 10.16 1.92 -1.59
C PHE A 116 11.20 2.95 -2.01
N GLN A 117 12.06 3.44 -1.10
CA GLN A 117 13.06 4.46 -1.37
C GLN A 117 12.46 5.71 -2.05
N ILE A 118 11.31 6.18 -1.56
CA ILE A 118 10.53 7.24 -2.21
C ILE A 118 11.18 8.63 -2.13
N ASN A 119 12.05 8.89 -1.16
CA ASN A 119 12.57 10.23 -0.88
C ASN A 119 13.21 10.91 -2.12
N PRO A 120 14.12 10.27 -2.89
CA PRO A 120 14.70 10.89 -4.07
C PRO A 120 13.66 11.19 -5.15
N LEU A 121 12.61 10.35 -5.24
CA LEU A 121 11.52 10.50 -6.22
C LEU A 121 10.63 11.69 -5.84
N VAL A 122 10.29 11.81 -4.57
CA VAL A 122 9.50 12.93 -4.01
C VAL A 122 10.23 14.26 -4.19
N GLU A 123 11.54 14.30 -3.91
CA GLU A 123 12.35 15.50 -4.15
C GLU A 123 12.37 15.89 -5.63
N LYS A 124 12.49 14.91 -6.52
CA LYS A 124 12.47 15.15 -7.97
C LYS A 124 11.11 15.70 -8.42
N LEU A 125 10.01 15.13 -7.94
CA LEU A 125 8.66 15.62 -8.20
C LEU A 125 8.47 17.04 -7.66
N HIS A 126 8.93 17.32 -6.44
CA HIS A 126 8.83 18.65 -5.83
C HIS A 126 9.61 19.72 -6.62
N LYS A 127 10.86 19.45 -7.00
CA LYS A 127 11.69 20.35 -7.82
C LYS A 127 11.02 20.70 -9.16
N ASN A 128 10.24 19.78 -9.71
CA ASN A 128 9.50 19.99 -10.97
C ASN A 128 8.05 20.47 -10.77
N LYS A 129 7.65 20.84 -9.53
CA LYS A 129 6.30 21.28 -9.17
C LYS A 129 5.18 20.28 -9.49
N SER A 130 5.52 18.99 -9.56
CA SER A 130 4.60 17.90 -9.91
C SER A 130 4.12 17.12 -8.68
N LEU A 131 4.75 17.32 -7.49
CA LEU A 131 4.43 16.54 -6.28
C LEU A 131 2.98 16.76 -5.83
N TYR A 132 2.56 18.04 -5.73
CA TYR A 132 1.19 18.36 -5.32
C TYR A 132 0.15 17.87 -6.32
N LEU A 133 0.43 18.02 -7.61
CA LEU A 133 -0.46 17.55 -8.67
C LEU A 133 -0.67 16.03 -8.60
N LEU A 134 0.42 15.27 -8.41
CA LEU A 134 0.35 13.83 -8.24
C LEU A 134 -0.44 13.44 -6.99
N ILE A 135 -0.13 14.07 -5.84
CA ILE A 135 -0.87 13.82 -4.58
C ILE A 135 -2.36 14.06 -4.80
N ASN A 136 -2.72 15.21 -5.38
CA ASN A 136 -4.12 15.58 -5.58
C ASN A 136 -4.86 14.57 -6.47
N LYS A 137 -4.25 14.09 -7.54
CA LYS A 137 -4.83 13.02 -8.37
C LYS A 137 -5.06 11.72 -7.59
N PHE A 138 -4.13 11.36 -6.69
CA PHE A 138 -4.33 10.18 -5.84
C PHE A 138 -5.48 10.34 -4.85
N THR A 139 -5.82 11.56 -4.43
CA THR A 139 -6.98 11.79 -3.55
C THR A 139 -8.32 11.51 -4.23
N GLU A 140 -8.39 11.53 -5.56
CA GLU A 140 -9.58 11.23 -6.34
C GLU A 140 -9.93 9.72 -6.29
N PHE A 141 -8.95 8.84 -6.00
CA PHE A 141 -9.18 7.41 -5.87
C PHE A 141 -9.79 7.08 -4.51
N ASP A 142 -10.96 6.48 -4.53
CA ASP A 142 -11.63 5.99 -3.33
C ASP A 142 -11.34 4.49 -3.12
N PHE A 143 -10.30 4.21 -2.35
CA PHE A 143 -9.90 2.86 -1.97
C PHE A 143 -10.46 2.44 -0.61
N HIS A 144 -11.60 3.01 -0.16
CA HIS A 144 -12.19 2.66 1.11
C HIS A 144 -12.59 1.16 1.16
N PRO A 145 -12.36 0.44 2.29
CA PRO A 145 -12.66 -0.99 2.41
C PRO A 145 -14.11 -1.37 2.08
N SER A 146 -15.06 -0.47 2.28
CA SER A 146 -16.46 -0.70 1.92
C SER A 146 -16.75 -0.69 0.42
N LYS A 147 -15.85 -0.15 -0.42
CA LYS A 147 -15.99 -0.10 -1.87
C LYS A 147 -15.08 -1.09 -2.58
N ILE A 148 -13.87 -1.24 -2.07
CA ILE A 148 -12.83 -2.11 -2.60
C ILE A 148 -12.32 -2.94 -1.43
N ASP A 149 -12.65 -4.23 -1.39
CA ASP A 149 -12.16 -5.14 -0.38
C ASP A 149 -10.65 -5.42 -0.53
N ASN A 150 -10.05 -6.13 0.42
CA ASN A 150 -8.62 -6.42 0.40
C ASN A 150 -8.21 -7.30 -0.78
N HIS A 151 -9.08 -8.23 -1.20
CA HIS A 151 -8.82 -9.10 -2.34
C HIS A 151 -8.81 -8.29 -3.65
N GLN A 152 -9.79 -7.42 -3.83
CA GLN A 152 -9.86 -6.53 -5.00
C GLN A 152 -8.68 -5.56 -5.03
N MET A 153 -8.29 -5.00 -3.87
CA MET A 153 -7.12 -4.12 -3.78
C MET A 153 -5.83 -4.87 -4.13
N GLY A 154 -5.68 -6.10 -3.67
CA GLY A 154 -4.58 -6.99 -4.06
C GLY A 154 -4.52 -7.18 -5.57
N SER A 155 -5.65 -7.49 -6.21
CA SER A 155 -5.74 -7.68 -7.67
C SER A 155 -5.40 -6.41 -8.46
N ILE A 156 -5.80 -5.22 -7.97
CA ILE A 156 -5.42 -3.93 -8.56
C ILE A 156 -3.90 -3.75 -8.50
N TYR A 157 -3.32 -3.99 -7.33
CA TYR A 157 -1.88 -3.83 -7.11
C TYR A 157 -1.05 -4.81 -7.97
N GLU A 158 -1.47 -6.07 -8.03
CA GLU A 158 -0.86 -7.09 -8.90
C GLU A 158 -0.90 -6.69 -10.38
N GLU A 159 -2.03 -6.20 -10.87
CA GLU A 159 -2.16 -5.74 -12.26
C GLU A 159 -1.25 -4.53 -12.55
N LEU A 160 -1.11 -3.61 -11.60
CA LEU A 160 -0.16 -2.49 -11.73
C LEU A 160 1.28 -2.98 -11.77
N LEU A 161 1.67 -3.91 -10.87
CA LEU A 161 2.99 -4.53 -10.88
C LEU A 161 3.29 -5.17 -12.24
N ARG A 162 2.36 -5.97 -12.78
CA ARG A 162 2.50 -6.62 -14.09
C ARG A 162 2.76 -5.60 -15.19
N ARG A 163 1.93 -4.55 -15.28
CA ARG A 163 2.07 -3.50 -16.31
C ARG A 163 3.38 -2.76 -16.22
N PHE A 164 3.81 -2.40 -15.00
CA PHE A 164 5.08 -1.69 -14.81
C PHE A 164 6.29 -2.58 -15.10
N SER A 165 6.25 -3.88 -14.78
CA SER A 165 7.30 -4.84 -15.14
C SER A 165 7.40 -5.01 -16.65
N GLU A 166 6.30 -5.12 -17.38
CA GLU A 166 6.28 -5.20 -18.85
C GLU A 166 6.92 -3.95 -19.51
N MET A 167 6.74 -2.76 -18.91
CA MET A 167 7.38 -1.53 -19.42
C MET A 167 8.86 -1.42 -19.12
N SER A 168 9.34 -2.01 -18.02
CA SER A 168 10.75 -1.96 -17.66
C SER A 168 11.61 -2.88 -18.51
N ASN A 169 11.03 -3.66 -19.43
CA ASN A 169 11.67 -4.78 -20.14
C ASN A 169 12.27 -5.83 -19.19
N GLU A 170 11.85 -5.82 -17.92
CA GLU A 170 12.15 -6.92 -17.03
C GLU A 170 11.28 -8.11 -17.45
N GLU A 171 11.84 -9.31 -17.44
CA GLU A 171 11.07 -10.51 -17.78
C GLU A 171 9.93 -10.61 -16.75
N SER A 172 8.69 -10.50 -17.23
CA SER A 172 7.48 -10.44 -16.36
C SER A 172 7.33 -11.69 -15.46
N GLY A 173 8.01 -12.77 -15.80
CA GLY A 173 8.08 -14.00 -15.00
C GLY A 173 8.93 -13.88 -13.74
N ASP A 174 9.84 -12.90 -13.66
CA ASP A 174 10.76 -12.76 -12.53
C ASP A 174 10.08 -12.15 -11.28
N HIS A 175 8.96 -11.45 -11.46
CA HIS A 175 8.36 -10.68 -10.38
C HIS A 175 6.92 -11.08 -10.04
N PHE A 176 6.27 -11.87 -10.87
CA PHE A 176 4.84 -12.14 -10.70
C PHE A 176 4.44 -13.57 -11.09
N THR A 177 3.85 -14.27 -10.15
CA THR A 177 3.18 -15.56 -10.41
C THR A 177 1.67 -15.32 -10.51
N PRO A 178 1.00 -15.67 -11.62
CA PRO A 178 -0.43 -15.49 -11.78
C PRO A 178 -1.24 -16.14 -10.65
N ARG A 179 -2.25 -15.42 -10.16
CA ARG A 179 -3.03 -15.84 -8.97
C ARG A 179 -3.68 -17.22 -9.13
N ASP A 180 -4.10 -17.56 -10.34
CA ASP A 180 -4.70 -18.88 -10.61
C ASP A 180 -3.66 -20.00 -10.49
N VAL A 181 -2.41 -19.74 -10.88
CA VAL A 181 -1.28 -20.68 -10.68
C VAL A 181 -0.97 -20.81 -9.19
N VAL A 182 -0.94 -19.68 -8.46
CA VAL A 182 -0.74 -19.68 -7.01
C VAL A 182 -1.82 -20.51 -6.31
N LYS A 183 -3.10 -20.30 -6.64
CA LYS A 183 -4.22 -21.08 -6.10
C LYS A 183 -4.07 -22.58 -6.39
N LEU A 184 -3.68 -22.92 -7.61
CA LEU A 184 -3.45 -24.32 -7.99
C LEU A 184 -2.34 -24.93 -7.13
N LEU A 185 -1.20 -24.25 -6.98
CA LEU A 185 -0.07 -24.71 -6.19
C LEU A 185 -0.42 -24.85 -4.70
N VAL A 186 -1.11 -23.87 -4.13
CA VAL A 186 -1.58 -23.92 -2.74
C VAL A 186 -2.53 -25.09 -2.53
N ASN A 187 -3.47 -25.32 -3.44
CA ASN A 187 -4.37 -26.49 -3.38
C ASN A 187 -3.63 -27.81 -3.48
N PHE A 188 -2.56 -27.91 -4.26
CA PHE A 188 -1.72 -29.11 -4.29
C PHE A 188 -0.98 -29.34 -2.97
N VAL A 189 -0.44 -28.28 -2.36
CA VAL A 189 0.30 -28.37 -1.10
C VAL A 189 -0.62 -28.79 0.05
N PHE A 190 -1.83 -28.23 0.11
CA PHE A 190 -2.77 -28.51 1.20
C PHE A 190 -3.80 -29.61 0.89
N GLY A 191 -3.93 -30.04 -0.35
CA GLY A 191 -4.95 -31.01 -0.78
C GLY A 191 -4.84 -32.40 -0.13
N GLY A 192 -3.68 -32.76 0.43
CA GLY A 192 -3.49 -34.00 1.21
C GLY A 192 -3.86 -33.88 2.69
N ASP A 193 -3.94 -32.64 3.23
CA ASP A 193 -4.05 -32.39 4.68
C ASP A 193 -5.38 -31.73 5.07
N THR A 194 -6.42 -31.84 4.24
CA THR A 194 -7.70 -31.14 4.45
C THR A 194 -8.38 -31.50 5.78
N GLU A 195 -8.27 -32.74 6.26
CA GLU A 195 -8.82 -33.14 7.57
C GLU A 195 -8.02 -32.55 8.74
N ASP A 196 -6.71 -32.39 8.59
CA ASP A 196 -5.82 -31.80 9.60
C ASP A 196 -5.87 -30.28 9.66
N LEU A 197 -6.30 -29.64 8.59
CA LEU A 197 -6.41 -28.16 8.50
C LEU A 197 -7.79 -27.65 8.89
N SER A 198 -8.82 -28.48 8.81
CA SER A 198 -10.19 -28.16 9.22
C SER A 198 -10.36 -28.28 10.73
N GLY A 199 -10.82 -27.23 11.41
CA GLY A 199 -11.16 -27.22 12.82
C GLY A 199 -10.72 -25.96 13.58
N GLU A 200 -11.53 -25.54 14.55
CA GLU A 200 -11.22 -24.38 15.37
C GLU A 200 -9.98 -24.62 16.25
N GLY A 201 -9.13 -23.59 16.36
CA GLY A 201 -7.96 -23.59 17.24
C GLY A 201 -6.71 -24.28 16.67
N LYS A 202 -6.72 -24.71 15.43
CA LYS A 202 -5.52 -25.27 14.79
C LYS A 202 -4.62 -24.16 14.27
N ILE A 203 -3.37 -24.15 14.71
CA ILE A 203 -2.33 -23.21 14.27
C ILE A 203 -1.37 -23.98 13.36
N ARG A 204 -1.14 -23.46 12.15
CA ARG A 204 -0.16 -23.95 11.19
C ARG A 204 0.72 -22.81 10.72
N SER A 205 1.97 -23.11 10.40
CA SER A 205 2.91 -22.16 9.83
C SER A 205 3.13 -22.48 8.35
N ILE A 206 3.11 -21.44 7.51
CA ILE A 206 3.46 -21.52 6.11
C ILE A 206 4.79 -20.79 5.93
N PHE A 207 5.74 -21.45 5.27
CA PHE A 207 7.04 -20.86 4.93
C PHE A 207 7.26 -20.97 3.43
N ASP A 208 7.50 -19.83 2.79
CA ASP A 208 7.85 -19.75 1.39
C ASP A 208 9.24 -19.10 1.26
N PRO A 209 10.31 -19.85 0.94
CA PRO A 209 11.67 -19.33 0.85
C PRO A 209 11.89 -18.45 -0.38
N CYS A 210 10.95 -18.47 -1.35
CA CYS A 210 11.01 -17.70 -2.60
C CYS A 210 9.75 -16.84 -2.78
N CYS A 211 9.26 -16.25 -1.70
CA CYS A 211 7.91 -15.70 -1.59
C CYS A 211 7.56 -14.60 -2.61
N GLY A 212 8.55 -13.94 -3.22
CA GLY A 212 8.30 -12.83 -4.14
C GLY A 212 7.35 -11.80 -3.54
N THR A 213 6.18 -11.59 -4.15
CA THR A 213 5.11 -10.69 -3.66
C THR A 213 4.25 -11.30 -2.54
N GLY A 214 4.56 -12.49 -2.07
CA GLY A 214 3.82 -13.18 -1.00
C GLY A 214 2.52 -13.85 -1.43
N GLY A 215 2.33 -14.07 -2.72
CA GLY A 215 1.10 -14.66 -3.26
C GLY A 215 0.74 -16.01 -2.65
N MET A 216 1.72 -16.92 -2.52
CA MET A 216 1.52 -18.24 -1.90
C MET A 216 1.11 -18.12 -0.43
N LEU A 217 1.76 -17.24 0.33
CA LEU A 217 1.47 -17.01 1.75
C LEU A 217 0.07 -16.40 1.95
N THR A 218 -0.33 -15.48 1.07
CA THR A 218 -1.63 -14.82 1.15
C THR A 218 -2.78 -15.79 0.87
N ILE A 219 -2.69 -16.55 -0.22
CA ILE A 219 -3.72 -17.55 -0.60
C ILE A 219 -3.75 -18.73 0.37
N GLY A 220 -2.59 -19.16 0.86
CA GLY A 220 -2.53 -20.26 1.85
C GLY A 220 -3.09 -19.87 3.23
N LYS A 221 -3.31 -18.60 3.50
CA LYS A 221 -3.97 -18.12 4.72
C LYS A 221 -5.50 -18.07 4.59
N GLU A 222 -6.03 -17.94 3.37
CA GLU A 222 -7.48 -17.97 3.07
C GLU A 222 -8.07 -19.37 3.27
#